data_08e7438b689e4e5132292dac2ac10452
#
_entry.id   08e7438b689e4e5132292dac2ac10452
#
_cell.length_a   1.000
_cell.length_b   1.000
_cell.length_c   1.000
_cell.angle_alpha   90.00
_cell.angle_beta   90.00
_cell.angle_gamma   90.00
#
_symmetry.space_group_name_H-M   'P 1'
#
loop_
_entity.id
_entity.type
_entity.pdbx_description
1 polymer ?
#
loop_
_entity_poly.entity_id
_entity_poly.type
_entity_poly.pdbx_seq_one_letter_code
_entity_poly.pdbx_strand_id
1 'polypeptide(L)'
;MRKSLTVGAVLSGFLMLGLTACNQSPPSAHAPKGPSQASLDWNKLTDAFIQDYFNARPFFAAQSGRHEFDGQLADVSSHGIKREIARLHDERDQISAVDPKTLEPRERVARLDLLAVIDRDLFWIEKAKYPFRNPAWYIDKIDPDMYLNRNYAPLDVRMKAYIKYARGIPQVAKDIKENLQSPL
;
A
#
# COMPACT_ATOMS: atom_id res chain seq x y z
N MET A 1 -77.43 -12.19 33.88
CA MET A 1 -78.56 -11.93 32.93
C MET A 1 -78.03 -12.23 31.56
N ARG A 2 -78.33 -13.37 31.07
CA ARG A 2 -79.09 -13.88 29.90
C ARG A 2 -79.33 -12.77 28.85
N LYS A 3 -78.83 -12.99 27.62
CA LYS A 3 -79.71 -13.25 26.46
C LYS A 3 -78.83 -13.64 25.24
N SER A 4 -79.16 -14.84 24.76
CA SER A 4 -78.83 -15.41 23.44
C SER A 4 -79.71 -14.77 22.36
N LEU A 5 -79.28 -14.87 21.08
CA LEU A 5 -80.11 -15.15 19.89
C LEU A 5 -79.14 -15.19 18.68
N THR A 6 -78.96 -16.34 18.10
CA THR A 6 -79.53 -17.08 16.97
C THR A 6 -79.33 -16.45 15.59
N VAL A 7 -78.54 -17.16 14.76
CA VAL A 7 -78.83 -17.73 13.42
C VAL A 7 -79.01 -16.78 12.23
N GLY A 8 -78.22 -17.03 11.21
CA GLY A 8 -78.41 -16.58 9.83
C GLY A 8 -77.36 -17.16 8.88
N ALA A 9 -77.62 -18.33 8.36
CA ALA A 9 -76.85 -18.98 7.32
C ALA A 9 -77.17 -18.33 5.98
N VAL A 10 -76.11 -17.81 5.24
CA VAL A 10 -76.25 -17.48 3.82
C VAL A 10 -75.10 -18.19 3.07
N LEU A 11 -75.50 -19.17 2.26
CA LEU A 11 -74.68 -19.77 1.23
C LEU A 11 -74.39 -18.73 0.14
N SER A 12 -73.12 -18.49 -0.15
CA SER A 12 -72.72 -17.84 -1.42
C SER A 12 -71.44 -18.46 -1.92
N GLY A 13 -71.53 -18.93 -3.14
CA GLY A 13 -70.54 -19.71 -3.85
C GLY A 13 -69.21 -18.99 -4.03
N PHE A 14 -68.15 -19.71 -3.77
CA PHE A 14 -66.79 -19.20 -3.96
C PHE A 14 -66.26 -19.70 -5.32
N LEU A 15 -66.17 -18.77 -6.26
CA LEU A 15 -65.51 -18.96 -7.54
C LEU A 15 -64.00 -19.08 -7.32
N MET A 16 -63.44 -20.26 -7.54
CA MET A 16 -61.99 -20.51 -7.47
C MET A 16 -61.32 -19.87 -8.67
N LEU A 17 -60.77 -18.65 -8.49
CA LEU A 17 -59.75 -18.11 -9.41
C LEU A 17 -58.40 -18.73 -9.04
N GLY A 18 -57.87 -19.57 -9.92
CA GLY A 18 -56.51 -20.11 -9.80
C GLY A 18 -55.47 -19.03 -9.92
N LEU A 19 -54.81 -18.68 -8.81
CA LEU A 19 -53.58 -17.89 -8.79
C LEU A 19 -52.42 -18.81 -9.15
N THR A 20 -51.98 -18.78 -10.41
CA THR A 20 -50.67 -19.30 -10.82
C THR A 20 -49.59 -18.43 -10.18
N ALA A 21 -49.09 -18.85 -9.03
CA ALA A 21 -47.90 -18.27 -8.43
C ALA A 21 -46.69 -18.54 -9.34
N CYS A 22 -46.23 -17.55 -10.09
CA CYS A 22 -44.92 -17.58 -10.72
C CYS A 22 -43.85 -17.72 -9.62
N ASN A 23 -43.35 -18.94 -9.46
CA ASN A 23 -42.20 -19.21 -8.60
C ASN A 23 -40.94 -18.68 -9.29
N GLN A 24 -40.70 -17.35 -9.21
CA GLN A 24 -39.42 -16.76 -9.58
C GLN A 24 -38.47 -17.04 -8.41
N SER A 25 -37.63 -18.04 -8.56
CA SER A 25 -36.46 -18.21 -7.69
C SER A 25 -35.63 -16.91 -7.71
N PRO A 26 -35.27 -16.34 -6.56
CA PRO A 26 -34.42 -15.17 -6.55
C PRO A 26 -33.12 -15.52 -7.28
N PRO A 27 -32.53 -14.56 -8.04
CA PRO A 27 -31.26 -14.79 -8.71
C PRO A 27 -30.25 -15.23 -7.65
N SER A 28 -29.65 -16.40 -7.84
CA SER A 28 -28.60 -16.91 -6.96
C SER A 28 -27.54 -15.84 -6.81
N ALA A 29 -27.47 -15.21 -5.64
CA ALA A 29 -26.36 -14.34 -5.30
C ALA A 29 -25.08 -15.17 -5.48
N HIS A 30 -24.28 -14.84 -6.48
CA HIS A 30 -22.99 -15.47 -6.68
C HIS A 30 -22.19 -15.22 -5.41
N ALA A 31 -21.93 -16.30 -4.65
CA ALA A 31 -20.97 -16.24 -3.56
C ALA A 31 -19.67 -15.63 -4.12
N PRO A 32 -19.04 -14.69 -3.43
CA PRO A 32 -17.80 -14.08 -3.92
C PRO A 32 -16.80 -15.22 -4.16
N LYS A 33 -16.36 -15.37 -5.41
CA LYS A 33 -15.26 -16.27 -5.73
C LYS A 33 -14.06 -15.79 -4.95
N GLY A 34 -13.39 -16.66 -4.22
CA GLY A 34 -12.10 -16.38 -3.61
C GLY A 34 -11.09 -15.86 -4.66
N PRO A 35 -10.00 -15.24 -4.22
CA PRO A 35 -8.99 -14.69 -5.13
C PRO A 35 -8.44 -15.80 -6.05
N SER A 36 -8.14 -15.44 -7.31
CA SER A 36 -7.49 -16.35 -8.26
C SER A 36 -6.03 -16.62 -7.84
N GLN A 37 -5.42 -17.69 -8.36
CA GLN A 37 -3.98 -17.94 -8.13
C GLN A 37 -3.13 -16.75 -8.61
N ALA A 38 -3.46 -16.17 -9.76
CA ALA A 38 -2.79 -14.99 -10.28
C ALA A 38 -2.87 -13.79 -9.32
N SER A 39 -4.05 -13.56 -8.70
CA SER A 39 -4.19 -12.51 -7.68
C SER A 39 -3.40 -12.82 -6.41
N LEU A 40 -3.29 -14.09 -6.01
CA LEU A 40 -2.46 -14.47 -4.86
C LEU A 40 -0.97 -14.23 -5.13
N ASP A 41 -0.50 -14.55 -6.33
CA ASP A 41 0.89 -14.34 -6.73
C ASP A 41 1.19 -12.84 -6.92
N TRP A 42 0.24 -12.08 -7.47
CA TRP A 42 0.30 -10.63 -7.55
C TRP A 42 0.41 -9.99 -6.16
N ASN A 43 -0.42 -10.42 -5.20
CA ASN A 43 -0.38 -9.89 -3.84
C ASN A 43 0.98 -10.15 -3.17
N LYS A 44 1.56 -11.35 -3.32
CA LYS A 44 2.90 -11.64 -2.81
C LYS A 44 3.96 -10.72 -3.39
N LEU A 45 3.91 -10.50 -4.72
CA LEU A 45 4.84 -9.61 -5.42
C LEU A 45 4.71 -8.16 -4.92
N THR A 46 3.48 -7.67 -4.76
CA THR A 46 3.24 -6.30 -4.27
C THR A 46 3.60 -6.12 -2.81
N ASP A 47 3.36 -7.12 -1.97
CA ASP A 47 3.75 -7.08 -0.55
C ASP A 47 5.29 -7.05 -0.42
N ALA A 48 6.01 -7.83 -1.22
CA ALA A 48 7.46 -7.80 -1.28
C ALA A 48 7.97 -6.42 -1.72
N PHE A 49 7.42 -5.87 -2.81
CA PHE A 49 7.74 -4.52 -3.28
C PHE A 49 7.54 -3.46 -2.19
N ILE A 50 6.39 -3.48 -1.49
CA ILE A 50 6.09 -2.51 -0.44
C ILE A 50 7.10 -2.64 0.72
N GLN A 51 7.43 -3.87 1.11
CA GLN A 51 8.40 -4.09 2.18
C GLN A 51 9.79 -3.58 1.78
N ASP A 52 10.24 -3.84 0.58
CA ASP A 52 11.54 -3.39 0.08
C ASP A 52 11.57 -1.86 -0.14
N TYR A 53 10.44 -1.29 -0.57
CA TYR A 53 10.29 0.17 -0.66
C TYR A 53 10.44 0.83 0.71
N PHE A 54 9.86 0.26 1.77
CA PHE A 54 10.01 0.74 3.14
C PHE A 54 11.43 0.53 3.69
N ASN A 55 12.05 -0.62 3.41
CA ASN A 55 13.44 -0.88 3.78
C ASN A 55 14.41 0.17 3.19
N ALA A 56 14.19 0.56 1.93
CA ALA A 56 14.98 1.58 1.26
C ALA A 56 14.68 3.01 1.77
N ARG A 57 13.48 3.23 2.33
CA ARG A 57 12.97 4.53 2.77
C ARG A 57 12.40 4.49 4.18
N PRO A 58 13.24 4.18 5.20
CA PRO A 58 12.76 3.96 6.57
C PRO A 58 12.08 5.18 7.19
N PHE A 59 12.48 6.39 6.84
CA PHE A 59 11.80 7.61 7.27
C PHE A 59 10.36 7.68 6.71
N PHE A 60 10.18 7.41 5.42
CA PHE A 60 8.85 7.35 4.82
C PHE A 60 7.99 6.23 5.43
N ALA A 61 8.60 5.06 5.70
CA ALA A 61 7.91 3.96 6.37
C ALA A 61 7.39 4.38 7.75
N ALA A 62 8.24 4.99 8.57
CA ALA A 62 7.88 5.50 9.88
C ALA A 62 6.78 6.59 9.80
N GLN A 63 6.88 7.52 8.85
CA GLN A 63 5.83 8.51 8.57
C GLN A 63 4.49 7.89 8.18
N SER A 64 4.53 6.73 7.52
CA SER A 64 3.35 5.95 7.13
C SER A 64 2.79 5.07 8.25
N GLY A 65 3.30 5.20 9.49
CA GLY A 65 2.86 4.45 10.65
C GLY A 65 3.57 3.11 10.87
N ARG A 66 4.61 2.80 10.08
CA ARG A 66 5.44 1.60 10.25
C ARG A 66 6.55 1.88 11.26
N HIS A 67 6.19 1.90 12.55
CA HIS A 67 7.08 2.31 13.64
C HIS A 67 8.21 1.33 13.97
N GLU A 68 8.22 0.14 13.38
CA GLU A 68 9.36 -0.77 13.39
C GLU A 68 10.60 -0.20 12.66
N PHE A 69 10.40 0.83 11.83
CA PHE A 69 11.46 1.58 11.15
C PHE A 69 11.95 2.80 11.94
N ASP A 70 11.37 3.08 13.11
CA ASP A 70 11.74 4.23 13.93
C ASP A 70 13.24 4.27 14.24
N GLY A 71 13.82 5.44 14.06
CA GLY A 71 15.24 5.69 14.30
C GLY A 71 16.19 5.07 13.27
N GLN A 72 15.66 4.51 12.16
CA GLN A 72 16.48 4.03 11.05
C GLN A 72 16.73 5.16 10.04
N LEU A 73 17.87 5.09 9.36
CA LEU A 73 18.27 5.98 8.28
C LEU A 73 18.43 5.18 7.00
N ALA A 74 18.14 5.80 5.86
CA ALA A 74 18.41 5.21 4.56
C ALA A 74 19.92 5.05 4.35
N ASP A 75 20.33 3.97 3.69
CA ASP A 75 21.72 3.82 3.23
C ASP A 75 21.93 4.65 1.96
N VAL A 76 22.44 5.86 2.15
CA VAL A 76 22.75 6.80 1.08
C VAL A 76 24.20 6.71 0.59
N SER A 77 24.98 5.74 1.05
CA SER A 77 26.32 5.50 0.51
C SER A 77 26.27 5.18 -0.99
N SER A 78 27.38 5.36 -1.69
CA SER A 78 27.46 5.01 -3.13
C SER A 78 27.13 3.55 -3.39
N HIS A 79 27.42 2.66 -2.43
CA HIS A 79 27.04 1.25 -2.49
C HIS A 79 25.52 1.05 -2.26
N GLY A 80 24.94 1.76 -1.30
CA GLY A 80 23.50 1.77 -1.05
C GLY A 80 22.71 2.24 -2.26
N ILE A 81 23.15 3.33 -2.91
CA ILE A 81 22.55 3.85 -4.14
C ILE A 81 22.61 2.82 -5.28
N LYS A 82 23.74 2.12 -5.46
CA LYS A 82 23.86 1.07 -6.47
C LYS A 82 22.93 -0.12 -6.19
N ARG A 83 22.79 -0.53 -4.93
CA ARG A 83 21.84 -1.59 -4.55
C ARG A 83 20.40 -1.17 -4.84
N GLU A 84 20.05 0.09 -4.55
CA GLU A 84 18.71 0.61 -4.81
C GLU A 84 18.39 0.58 -6.32
N ILE A 85 19.34 1.00 -7.17
CA ILE A 85 19.18 0.93 -8.63
C ILE A 85 18.97 -0.51 -9.09
N ALA A 86 19.78 -1.45 -8.60
CA ALA A 86 19.67 -2.86 -8.96
C ALA A 86 18.33 -3.46 -8.52
N ARG A 87 17.87 -3.13 -7.30
CA ARG A 87 16.56 -3.55 -6.77
C ARG A 87 15.43 -3.03 -7.66
N LEU A 88 15.45 -1.74 -8.01
CA LEU A 88 14.42 -1.12 -8.85
C LEU A 88 14.36 -1.75 -10.25
N HIS A 89 15.49 -2.10 -10.86
CA HIS A 89 15.51 -2.82 -12.14
C HIS A 89 14.91 -4.22 -12.01
N ASP A 90 15.29 -4.97 -10.97
CA ASP A 90 14.77 -6.32 -10.72
C ASP A 90 13.25 -6.32 -10.49
N GLU A 91 12.75 -5.41 -9.65
CA GLU A 91 11.32 -5.25 -9.40
C GLU A 91 10.55 -4.83 -10.65
N ARG A 92 11.13 -3.92 -11.45
CA ARG A 92 10.55 -3.52 -12.73
C ARG A 92 10.37 -4.71 -13.66
N ASP A 93 11.39 -5.55 -13.77
CA ASP A 93 11.35 -6.74 -14.61
C ASP A 93 10.32 -7.75 -14.11
N GLN A 94 10.29 -8.03 -12.81
CA GLN A 94 9.30 -8.92 -12.19
C GLN A 94 7.86 -8.43 -12.43
N ILE A 95 7.57 -7.14 -12.18
CA ILE A 95 6.24 -6.56 -12.35
C ILE A 95 5.86 -6.50 -13.84
N SER A 96 6.83 -6.23 -14.73
CA SER A 96 6.60 -6.20 -16.18
C SER A 96 6.25 -7.58 -16.74
N ALA A 97 6.82 -8.63 -16.18
CA ALA A 97 6.58 -10.01 -16.61
C ALA A 97 5.16 -10.52 -16.28
N VAL A 98 4.44 -9.86 -15.37
CA VAL A 98 3.06 -10.24 -15.04
C VAL A 98 2.13 -9.90 -16.20
N ASP A 99 1.45 -10.91 -16.77
CA ASP A 99 0.46 -10.70 -17.83
C ASP A 99 -0.77 -9.95 -17.27
N PRO A 100 -1.04 -8.71 -17.73
CA PRO A 100 -2.16 -7.92 -17.23
C PRO A 100 -3.53 -8.55 -17.49
N LYS A 101 -3.63 -9.51 -18.41
CA LYS A 101 -4.89 -10.22 -18.68
C LYS A 101 -5.29 -11.19 -17.57
N THR A 102 -4.34 -11.63 -16.76
CA THR A 102 -4.56 -12.53 -15.63
C THR A 102 -4.98 -11.80 -14.36
N LEU A 103 -4.86 -10.46 -14.35
CA LEU A 103 -5.11 -9.59 -13.22
C LEU A 103 -6.54 -9.05 -13.22
N GLU A 104 -7.08 -8.83 -12.04
CA GLU A 104 -8.32 -8.09 -11.84
C GLU A 104 -8.17 -6.61 -12.28
N PRO A 105 -9.26 -5.91 -12.64
CA PRO A 105 -9.20 -4.52 -13.11
C PRO A 105 -8.41 -3.59 -12.17
N ARG A 106 -8.59 -3.73 -10.86
CA ARG A 106 -7.89 -2.94 -9.84
C ARG A 106 -6.38 -3.27 -9.80
N GLU A 107 -6.04 -4.54 -9.94
CA GLU A 107 -4.65 -4.99 -9.94
C GLU A 107 -3.90 -4.52 -11.19
N ARG A 108 -4.59 -4.43 -12.34
CA ARG A 108 -4.01 -3.83 -13.56
C ARG A 108 -3.63 -2.37 -13.37
N VAL A 109 -4.48 -1.60 -12.69
CA VAL A 109 -4.16 -0.20 -12.36
C VAL A 109 -2.97 -0.14 -11.41
N ALA A 110 -2.99 -0.92 -10.32
CA ALA A 110 -1.89 -0.99 -9.38
C ALA A 110 -0.56 -1.37 -10.05
N ARG A 111 -0.58 -2.30 -11.02
CA ARG A 111 0.61 -2.66 -11.81
C ARG A 111 1.18 -1.47 -12.59
N LEU A 112 0.33 -0.67 -13.23
CA LEU A 112 0.78 0.53 -13.94
C LEU A 112 1.35 1.58 -12.98
N ASP A 113 0.71 1.77 -11.84
CA ASP A 113 1.18 2.72 -10.81
C ASP A 113 2.55 2.31 -10.26
N LEU A 114 2.76 1.02 -9.96
CA LEU A 114 4.06 0.52 -9.49
C LEU A 114 5.15 0.72 -10.54
N LEU A 115 4.90 0.39 -11.80
CA LEU A 115 5.85 0.64 -12.88
C LEU A 115 6.18 2.13 -13.02
N ALA A 116 5.20 3.00 -12.93
CA ALA A 116 5.41 4.45 -12.99
C ALA A 116 6.24 4.97 -11.82
N VAL A 117 6.03 4.45 -10.60
CA VAL A 117 6.84 4.77 -9.42
C VAL A 117 8.29 4.33 -9.63
N ILE A 118 8.51 3.11 -10.09
CA ILE A 118 9.85 2.56 -10.34
C ILE A 118 10.57 3.37 -11.44
N ASP A 119 9.92 3.62 -12.56
CA ASP A 119 10.50 4.37 -13.68
C ASP A 119 10.85 5.81 -13.27
N ARG A 120 10.01 6.46 -12.46
CA ARG A 120 10.30 7.77 -11.87
C ARG A 120 11.55 7.71 -10.98
N ASP A 121 11.63 6.73 -10.10
CA ASP A 121 12.74 6.63 -9.15
C ASP A 121 14.06 6.30 -9.86
N LEU A 122 14.03 5.39 -10.85
CA LEU A 122 15.18 5.10 -11.72
C LEU A 122 15.61 6.35 -12.52
N PHE A 123 14.66 7.14 -13.04
CA PHE A 123 15.00 8.38 -13.73
C PHE A 123 15.79 9.33 -12.82
N TRP A 124 15.33 9.57 -11.60
CA TRP A 124 15.99 10.52 -10.70
C TRP A 124 17.33 10.01 -10.19
N ILE A 125 17.44 8.73 -9.86
CA ILE A 125 18.66 8.16 -9.26
C ILE A 125 19.71 7.87 -10.35
N GLU A 126 19.31 7.19 -11.43
CA GLU A 126 20.24 6.69 -12.44
C GLU A 126 20.47 7.68 -13.58
N LYS A 127 19.39 8.25 -14.17
CA LYS A 127 19.50 9.12 -15.36
C LYS A 127 19.84 10.56 -14.97
N ALA A 128 19.08 11.15 -14.08
CA ALA A 128 19.32 12.51 -13.60
C ALA A 128 20.50 12.60 -12.63
N LYS A 129 20.93 11.45 -12.03
CA LYS A 129 22.05 11.38 -11.07
C LYS A 129 21.88 12.33 -9.88
N TYR A 130 20.64 12.51 -9.41
CA TYR A 130 20.32 13.44 -8.32
C TYR A 130 21.15 13.21 -7.07
N PRO A 131 21.41 11.97 -6.59
CA PRO A 131 22.27 11.75 -5.43
C PRO A 131 23.66 12.36 -5.54
N PHE A 132 24.16 12.55 -6.77
CA PHE A 132 25.52 13.01 -7.04
C PHE A 132 25.60 14.49 -7.45
N ARG A 133 24.44 15.13 -7.70
CA ARG A 133 24.39 16.49 -8.25
C ARG A 133 23.50 17.45 -7.49
N ASN A 134 22.59 16.94 -6.66
CA ASN A 134 21.61 17.77 -5.97
C ASN A 134 21.58 17.48 -4.47
N PRO A 135 22.13 18.36 -3.62
CA PRO A 135 22.11 18.18 -2.17
C PRO A 135 20.68 18.14 -1.60
N ALA A 136 19.70 18.78 -2.26
CA ALA A 136 18.32 18.76 -1.82
C ALA A 136 17.70 17.34 -1.86
N TRP A 137 18.27 16.40 -2.62
CA TRP A 137 17.83 14.99 -2.64
C TRP A 137 17.92 14.31 -1.27
N TYR A 138 18.74 14.84 -0.37
CA TYR A 138 18.97 14.26 0.94
C TYR A 138 18.11 14.85 2.06
N ILE A 139 17.40 15.97 1.81
CA ILE A 139 16.69 16.71 2.86
C ILE A 139 15.67 15.81 3.58
N ASP A 140 14.83 15.13 2.84
CA ASP A 140 13.81 14.22 3.38
C ASP A 140 14.38 12.95 4.05
N LYS A 141 15.66 12.66 3.82
CA LYS A 141 16.35 11.50 4.39
C LYS A 141 16.98 11.75 5.75
N ILE A 142 17.10 13.04 6.10
CA ILE A 142 17.72 13.49 7.36
C ILE A 142 16.79 14.39 8.19
N ASP A 143 15.50 14.41 7.88
CA ASP A 143 14.49 15.21 8.58
C ASP A 143 14.06 14.53 9.89
N PRO A 144 14.25 15.16 11.08
CA PRO A 144 13.83 14.62 12.35
C PRO A 144 12.38 14.98 12.74
N ASP A 145 11.67 15.75 11.92
CA ASP A 145 10.38 16.39 12.27
C ASP A 145 9.36 15.42 12.87
N MET A 146 9.29 14.20 12.34
CA MET A 146 8.37 13.18 12.80
C MET A 146 8.55 12.86 14.28
N TYR A 147 9.79 12.78 14.78
CA TYR A 147 10.08 12.44 16.18
C TYR A 147 9.82 13.61 17.13
N LEU A 148 10.00 14.85 16.64
CA LEU A 148 9.91 16.06 17.44
C LEU A 148 8.49 16.60 17.50
N ASN A 149 7.82 16.70 16.36
CA ASN A 149 6.57 17.44 16.23
C ASN A 149 5.33 16.55 16.14
N ARG A 150 5.43 15.29 15.70
CA ARG A 150 4.28 14.37 15.66
C ARG A 150 4.07 13.65 16.99
N ASN A 151 2.85 13.70 17.49
CA ASN A 151 2.48 13.04 18.74
C ASN A 151 1.92 11.62 18.51
N TYR A 152 2.72 10.74 17.86
CA TYR A 152 2.31 9.38 17.51
C TYR A 152 2.51 8.36 18.64
N ALA A 153 3.35 8.68 19.63
CA ALA A 153 3.67 7.82 20.76
C ALA A 153 4.06 8.68 21.97
N PRO A 154 4.15 8.11 23.20
CA PRO A 154 4.70 8.78 24.37
C PRO A 154 6.06 9.39 24.10
N LEU A 155 6.37 10.52 24.77
CA LEU A 155 7.57 11.31 24.50
C LEU A 155 8.87 10.49 24.66
N ASP A 156 8.93 9.66 25.67
CA ASP A 156 10.11 8.80 25.94
C ASP A 156 10.36 7.79 24.81
N VAL A 157 9.31 7.26 24.19
CA VAL A 157 9.39 6.36 23.01
C VAL A 157 9.94 7.13 21.82
N ARG A 158 9.35 8.30 21.52
CA ARG A 158 9.79 9.15 20.40
C ARG A 158 11.22 9.62 20.57
N MET A 159 11.62 10.00 21.80
CA MET A 159 12.99 10.43 22.09
C MET A 159 14.01 9.31 21.96
N LYS A 160 13.69 8.08 22.32
CA LYS A 160 14.54 6.92 22.05
C LYS A 160 14.77 6.72 20.56
N ALA A 161 13.72 6.80 19.75
CA ALA A 161 13.79 6.73 18.29
C ALA A 161 14.63 7.89 17.71
N TYR A 162 14.39 9.12 18.16
CA TYR A 162 15.16 10.30 17.76
C TYR A 162 16.66 10.17 18.08
N ILE A 163 17.01 9.71 19.29
CA ILE A 163 18.42 9.52 19.68
C ILE A 163 19.09 8.47 18.77
N LYS A 164 18.41 7.38 18.47
CA LYS A 164 18.91 6.36 17.53
C LYS A 164 19.14 6.96 16.15
N TYR A 165 18.17 7.72 15.64
CA TYR A 165 18.24 8.43 14.37
C TYR A 165 19.41 9.42 14.34
N ALA A 166 19.49 10.30 15.35
CA ALA A 166 20.52 11.34 15.42
C ALA A 166 21.96 10.78 15.47
N ARG A 167 22.15 9.63 16.10
CA ARG A 167 23.46 8.95 16.15
C ARG A 167 23.94 8.48 14.78
N GLY A 168 23.05 8.21 13.82
CA GLY A 168 23.42 7.82 12.47
C GLY A 168 23.73 8.99 11.53
N ILE A 169 23.29 10.22 11.87
CA ILE A 169 23.45 11.41 11.01
C ILE A 169 24.91 11.69 10.62
N PRO A 170 25.93 11.58 11.51
CA PRO A 170 27.31 11.83 11.11
C PRO A 170 27.80 10.93 9.97
N GLN A 171 27.40 9.64 9.95
CA GLN A 171 27.75 8.74 8.86
C GLN A 171 27.02 9.13 7.56
N VAL A 172 25.72 9.42 7.63
CA VAL A 172 24.94 9.89 6.47
C VAL A 172 25.55 11.18 5.91
N ALA A 173 25.97 12.13 6.76
CA ALA A 173 26.61 13.37 6.32
C ALA A 173 27.96 13.11 5.62
N LYS A 174 28.72 12.11 6.05
CA LYS A 174 29.94 11.67 5.36
C LYS A 174 29.61 11.10 3.98
N ASP A 175 28.66 10.17 3.89
CA ASP A 175 28.24 9.56 2.63
C ASP A 175 27.72 10.60 1.64
N ILE A 176 26.96 11.60 2.11
CA ILE A 176 26.49 12.73 1.28
C ILE A 176 27.67 13.51 0.68
N LYS A 177 28.67 13.84 1.52
CA LYS A 177 29.85 14.57 1.03
C LYS A 177 30.65 13.77 0.01
N GLU A 178 30.75 12.45 0.20
CA GLU A 178 31.44 11.55 -0.73
C GLU A 178 30.70 11.39 -2.06
N ASN A 179 29.35 11.44 -2.03
CA ASN A 179 28.54 11.31 -3.24
C ASN A 179 28.52 12.59 -4.08
N LEU A 180 28.46 13.77 -3.43
CA LEU A 180 28.30 15.05 -4.12
C LEU A 180 29.57 15.38 -4.93
N GLN A 181 29.39 15.50 -6.24
CA GLN A 181 30.46 15.86 -7.18
C GLN A 181 30.61 17.38 -7.23
N SER A 182 31.82 17.86 -7.15
CA SER A 182 32.16 19.29 -7.32
C SER A 182 32.68 19.51 -8.73
N PRO A 183 32.34 20.65 -9.38
CA PRO A 183 31.36 21.68 -9.00
C PRO A 183 29.94 21.17 -9.20
N LEU A 184 29.03 21.60 -8.30
CA LEU A 184 27.60 21.26 -8.37
C LEU A 184 26.92 22.06 -9.48
#